data_908239d420dfbdf7c86e60b45ea6acd6
#
_entry.id   908239d420dfbdf7c86e60b45ea6acd6
#
_cell.length_a   1.000
_cell.length_b   1.000
_cell.length_c   1.000
_cell.angle_alpha   90.00
_cell.angle_beta   90.00
_cell.angle_gamma   90.00
#
_symmetry.space_group_name_H-M   'P 1'
#
loop_
_entity.id
_entity.type
_entity.pdbx_description
1 polymer ?
#
loop_
_entity_poly.entity_id
_entity_poly.type
_entity_poly.pdbx_seq_one_letter_code
_entity_poly.pdbx_strand_id
1 'polypeptide(L)' 'AKRKTINNKFVLDTETGIFYNSAREASRLLGINENTLRGYLTGINPNKTSLIYA' A
#
# COMPACT_ATOMS: atom_id res chain seq x y z
N ALA A 1 -17.81 -16.76 -6.50
CA ALA A 1 -17.43 -16.55 -6.41
C ALA A 1 -17.22 -16.24 -6.41
N LYS A 2 -17.22 -16.17 -6.28
CA LYS A 2 -16.89 -15.84 -6.20
C LYS A 2 -16.12 -15.44 -6.25
N ARG A 3 -15.79 -15.16 -6.35
CA ARG A 3 -15.06 -14.71 -6.42
C ARG A 3 -14.23 -14.23 -6.26
N LYS A 4 -13.64 -14.20 -6.64
CA LYS A 4 -12.87 -13.72 -6.51
C LYS A 4 -12.46 -12.78 -6.16
N THR A 5 -12.34 -13.00 -6.13
CA THR A 5 -12.10 -11.90 -5.24
C THR A 5 -10.85 -11.13 -5.61
N ILE A 6 -11.02 -9.89 -5.77
CA ILE A 6 -9.86 -9.06 -6.01
C ILE A 6 -9.25 -8.72 -4.68
N ASN A 7 -8.01 -9.12 -4.49
CA ASN A 7 -7.32 -8.88 -3.25
C ASN A 7 -6.52 -7.60 -3.25
N ASN A 8 -6.74 -6.77 -4.24
CA ASN A 8 -6.06 -5.50 -4.30
C ASN A 8 -6.64 -4.54 -3.28
N LYS A 9 -5.83 -4.17 -2.34
CA LYS A 9 -6.22 -3.15 -1.39
C LYS A 9 -5.64 -1.83 -1.85
N PHE A 10 -6.48 -0.82 -1.86
CA PHE A 10 -6.00 0.51 -2.18
C PHE A 10 -5.07 0.99 -1.08
N VAL A 11 -4.08 1.75 -1.49
CA VAL A 11 -3.16 2.38 -0.55
C VAL A 11 -3.45 3.87 -0.58
N LEU A 12 -3.65 4.45 0.59
CA LEU A 12 -3.92 5.87 0.72
C LEU A 12 -2.70 6.57 1.29
N ASP A 13 -2.28 7.62 0.62
CA ASP A 13 -1.28 8.52 1.17
C ASP A 13 -2.03 9.58 1.99
N THR A 14 -1.92 9.48 3.32
CA THR A 14 -2.67 10.37 4.21
C THR A 14 -2.15 11.80 4.17
N GLU A 15 -0.94 12.00 3.67
CA GLU A 15 -0.36 13.34 3.61
C GLU A 15 -0.89 14.12 2.40
N THR A 16 -1.06 13.44 1.27
CA THR A 16 -1.49 14.11 0.04
C THR A 16 -2.92 13.78 -0.34
N GLY A 17 -3.50 12.72 0.26
CA GLY A 17 -4.83 12.26 -0.10
C GLY A 17 -4.88 11.48 -1.39
N ILE A 18 -3.74 11.04 -1.90
CA ILE A 18 -3.69 10.29 -3.16
C ILE A 18 -3.91 8.81 -2.88
N PHE A 19 -4.76 8.18 -3.70
CA PHE A 19 -4.96 6.74 -3.65
C PHE A 19 -4.10 6.06 -4.71
N TYR A 20 -3.48 4.95 -4.32
CA TYR A 20 -2.79 4.08 -5.24
C TYR A 20 -3.57 2.78 -5.36
N ASN A 21 -3.54 2.16 -6.53
CA ASN A 21 -4.32 0.95 -6.77
C ASN A 21 -3.84 -0.25 -5.96
N SER A 22 -2.57 -0.28 -5.60
CA SER A 22 -2.01 -1.39 -4.85
C SER A 22 -0.70 -0.95 -4.22
N ALA A 23 -0.23 -1.76 -3.27
CA ALA A 23 1.08 -1.51 -2.67
C ALA A 23 2.19 -1.58 -3.71
N ARG A 24 2.03 -2.47 -4.70
CA ARG A 24 3.03 -2.59 -5.76
C ARG A 24 3.14 -1.29 -6.55
N GLU A 25 2.00 -0.73 -6.92
CA GLU A 25 2.00 0.51 -7.67
C GLU A 25 2.58 1.65 -6.84
N ALA A 26 2.18 1.73 -5.58
CA ALA A 26 2.68 2.76 -4.69
C ALA A 26 4.20 2.65 -4.55
N SER A 27 4.71 1.43 -4.39
CA SER A 27 6.15 1.23 -4.24
C SER A 27 6.92 1.67 -5.47
N ARG A 28 6.37 1.39 -6.66
CA ARG A 28 7.01 1.79 -7.91
C ARG A 28 7.06 3.30 -8.05
N LEU A 29 5.95 3.95 -7.78
CA LEU A 29 5.85 5.39 -7.96
C LEU A 29 6.66 6.15 -6.94
N LEU A 30 6.81 5.59 -5.74
CA LEU A 30 7.53 6.24 -4.66
C LEU A 30 8.99 5.80 -4.57
N GLY A 31 9.40 4.81 -5.36
CA GLY A 31 10.76 4.34 -5.33
C GLY A 31 11.09 3.52 -4.08
N ILE A 32 10.11 2.87 -3.49
CA ILE A 32 10.28 2.05 -2.31
C ILE A 32 10.21 0.58 -2.72
N ASN A 33 10.98 -0.27 -2.03
CA ASN A 33 10.89 -1.71 -2.26
C ASN A 33 9.50 -2.20 -1.88
N GLU A 34 8.89 -3.03 -2.71
CA GLU A 34 7.52 -3.51 -2.48
C GLU A 34 7.40 -4.26 -1.16
N ASN A 35 8.37 -5.13 -0.87
CA ASN A 35 8.32 -5.90 0.38
C ASN A 35 8.45 -4.99 1.59
N THR A 36 9.29 -3.97 1.49
CA THR A 36 9.45 -3.00 2.56
C THR A 36 8.15 -2.25 2.79
N LEU A 37 7.51 -1.81 1.71
CA LEU A 37 6.26 -1.07 1.83
C LEU A 37 5.16 -1.95 2.42
N ARG A 38 5.08 -3.19 1.97
CA ARG A 38 4.10 -4.13 2.54
C ARG A 38 4.31 -4.32 4.02
N GLY A 39 5.55 -4.40 4.46
CA GLY A 39 5.85 -4.51 5.88
C GLY A 39 5.34 -3.32 6.67
N TYR A 40 5.45 -2.14 6.10
CA TYR A 40 4.91 -0.95 6.73
C TYR A 40 3.38 -0.98 6.79
N LEU A 41 2.74 -1.37 5.70
CA LEU A 41 1.29 -1.34 5.60
C LEU A 41 0.62 -2.39 6.47
N THR A 42 1.27 -3.55 6.64
CA THR A 42 0.70 -4.65 7.42
C THR A 42 1.06 -4.57 8.90
N GLY A 43 1.98 -3.68 9.26
CA GLY A 43 2.37 -3.52 10.65
C GLY A 43 3.50 -4.42 11.10
N ILE A 44 4.11 -5.18 10.17
CA ILE A 44 5.26 -6.01 10.51
C ILE A 44 6.42 -5.14 10.95
N ASN A 45 6.61 -4.02 10.28
CA ASN A 45 7.62 -3.04 10.63
C ASN A 45 6.93 -1.72 11.01
N PRO A 46 7.57 -0.91 11.85
CA PRO A 46 7.03 0.43 12.14
C PRO A 46 6.87 1.21 10.84
N ASN A 47 5.68 1.73 10.62
CA ASN A 47 5.38 2.46 9.39
C ASN A 47 6.01 3.85 9.46
N LYS A 48 6.99 4.08 8.60
CA LYS A 48 7.68 5.37 8.52
C LYS A 48 7.13 6.25 7.41
N THR A 49 6.05 5.81 6.78
CA THR A 49 5.44 6.55 5.67
C THR A 49 4.08 7.05 6.09
N SER A 50 3.49 7.91 5.25
CA SER A 50 2.12 8.36 5.44
C SER A 50 1.12 7.42 4.76
N LEU A 51 1.57 6.26 4.30
CA LEU A 51 0.74 5.33 3.54
C LEU A 51 0.04 4.36 4.47
N ILE A 52 -1.22 4.10 4.16
CA ILE A 52 -2.02 3.09 4.88
C ILE A 52 -2.87 2.34 3.86
N TYR A 53 -3.34 1.18 4.25
CA TYR A 53 -4.39 0.51 3.46
C TYR A 53 -5.70 1.25 3.67
N ALA A 54 -6.34 1.55 2.58
CA ALA A 54 -7.60 2.29 2.63
C ALA A 54 -8.79 1.34 2.79
#